data_06ba2ab8fc04676ba6dc9125a2801c49
#
_entry.id   06ba2ab8fc04676ba6dc9125a2801c49
#
_cell.length_a   1.000
_cell.length_b   1.000
_cell.length_c   1.000
_cell.angle_alpha   90.00
_cell.angle_beta   90.00
_cell.angle_gamma   90.00
#
_symmetry.space_group_name_H-M   'P 1'
#
loop_
_entity.id
_entity.type
_entity.pdbx_description
1 polymer ?
#
loop_
_entity_poly.entity_id
_entity_poly.type
_entity_poly.pdbx_seq_one_letter_code
_entity_poly.pdbx_strand_id
1 'polypeptide(L)'
;SLMDHPDYEGKELNEIPIEEYEKRWSPPAVWIPHGELANSPGEPIFDYSGGKFGPFEGQMFIGDQSRSNIMRVSLDKVGGEYQGVIFDFINRLQTGCIRHVFDKDGSLWVGQTGRGWGSAGGKEYGLQKVMWDGNTLPFSVHDVKLEPNGFRVAFTKPVNRMLAKDSNNFQVDRWGYHYHPRYGSPKVGNVKLVPKKVTVSKDAKSVFLEMSLEKNRVYKFNFQKIQTQENESLVNHFAWYTLNRLKSPS
;
A
#
# COMPACT_ATOMS: atom_id res chain seq x y z
N SER A 1 -17.86 20.18 -2.86
CA SER A 1 -17.83 19.13 -3.90
C SER A 1 -17.63 19.80 -5.27
N LEU A 2 -17.16 19.07 -6.27
CA LEU A 2 -17.08 19.58 -7.65
C LEU A 2 -18.45 19.96 -8.21
N MET A 3 -19.49 19.30 -7.72
CA MET A 3 -20.90 19.55 -8.11
C MET A 3 -21.41 20.90 -7.61
N ASP A 4 -20.82 21.47 -6.57
CA ASP A 4 -21.22 22.77 -6.02
C ASP A 4 -20.45 23.93 -6.67
N HIS A 5 -19.63 23.66 -7.69
CA HIS A 5 -18.85 24.69 -8.37
C HIS A 5 -19.69 25.34 -9.49
N PRO A 6 -19.75 26.68 -9.56
CA PRO A 6 -20.59 27.41 -10.54
C PRO A 6 -20.39 26.98 -12.00
N ASP A 7 -19.16 26.61 -12.40
CA ASP A 7 -18.83 26.21 -13.76
C ASP A 7 -19.48 24.86 -14.16
N TYR A 8 -20.02 24.12 -13.19
CA TYR A 8 -20.59 22.79 -13.39
C TYR A 8 -22.05 22.67 -12.93
N GLU A 9 -22.64 23.81 -12.55
CA GLU A 9 -24.04 23.84 -12.16
C GLU A 9 -24.93 23.31 -13.29
N GLY A 10 -25.78 22.34 -12.97
CA GLY A 10 -26.69 21.69 -13.91
C GLY A 10 -26.05 20.66 -14.86
N LYS A 11 -24.75 20.37 -14.75
CA LYS A 11 -24.09 19.33 -15.53
C LYS A 11 -24.04 18.00 -14.78
N GLU A 12 -24.30 16.93 -15.49
CA GLU A 12 -23.99 15.59 -15.00
C GLU A 12 -22.47 15.36 -15.03
N LEU A 13 -21.96 14.54 -14.09
CA LEU A 13 -20.52 14.30 -13.96
C LEU A 13 -19.88 13.69 -15.22
N ASN A 14 -20.62 12.94 -16.01
CA ASN A 14 -20.17 12.37 -17.28
C ASN A 14 -20.10 13.42 -18.43
N GLU A 15 -20.65 14.60 -18.24
CA GLU A 15 -20.58 15.72 -19.20
C GLU A 15 -19.37 16.63 -18.96
N ILE A 16 -18.63 16.41 -17.87
CA ILE A 16 -17.43 17.18 -17.55
C ILE A 16 -16.21 16.43 -18.08
N PRO A 17 -15.38 17.07 -18.94
CA PRO A 17 -14.15 16.44 -19.43
C PRO A 17 -13.22 16.01 -18.30
N ILE A 18 -12.57 14.85 -18.47
CA ILE A 18 -11.70 14.28 -17.43
C ILE A 18 -10.55 15.22 -17.06
N GLU A 19 -10.05 15.99 -18.03
CA GLU A 19 -8.99 16.99 -17.86
C GLU A 19 -9.41 18.14 -16.93
N GLU A 20 -10.70 18.45 -16.87
CA GLU A 20 -11.22 19.46 -15.95
C GLU A 20 -11.27 18.95 -14.52
N TYR A 21 -11.53 17.67 -14.32
CA TYR A 21 -11.41 17.03 -13.01
C TYR A 21 -9.96 17.01 -12.55
N GLU A 22 -9.04 16.63 -13.43
CA GLU A 22 -7.61 16.54 -13.09
C GLU A 22 -7.02 17.89 -12.65
N LYS A 23 -7.51 19.02 -13.17
CA LYS A 23 -7.10 20.35 -12.73
C LYS A 23 -7.56 20.71 -11.32
N ARG A 24 -8.64 20.12 -10.84
CA ARG A 24 -9.32 20.50 -9.58
C ARG A 24 -9.29 19.39 -8.53
N TRP A 25 -8.68 18.27 -8.83
CA TRP A 25 -8.61 17.12 -7.98
C TRP A 25 -7.16 16.79 -7.64
N SER A 26 -6.89 16.63 -6.34
CA SER A 26 -5.61 16.11 -5.88
C SER A 26 -5.71 14.59 -5.76
N PRO A 27 -4.88 13.82 -6.47
CA PRO A 27 -4.88 12.37 -6.33
C PRO A 27 -4.55 11.96 -4.90
N PRO A 28 -5.08 10.84 -4.41
CA PRO A 28 -4.69 10.35 -3.10
C PRO A 28 -3.21 9.98 -3.09
N ALA A 29 -2.53 10.21 -1.97
CA ALA A 29 -1.13 9.79 -1.80
C ALA A 29 -0.98 8.28 -2.02
N VAL A 30 -1.98 7.49 -1.61
CA VAL A 30 -2.01 6.04 -1.81
C VAL A 30 -3.42 5.59 -2.16
N TRP A 31 -3.57 4.96 -3.31
CA TRP A 31 -4.78 4.23 -3.65
C TRP A 31 -4.88 2.93 -2.86
N ILE A 32 -6.02 2.70 -2.23
CA ILE A 32 -6.34 1.44 -1.54
C ILE A 32 -7.25 0.65 -2.49
N PRO A 33 -6.78 -0.45 -3.11
CA PRO A 33 -7.58 -1.19 -4.10
C PRO A 33 -8.85 -1.76 -3.49
N HIS A 34 -9.99 -1.20 -3.89
CA HIS A 34 -11.32 -1.62 -3.42
C HIS A 34 -11.62 -3.07 -3.84
N GLY A 35 -12.21 -3.84 -2.93
CA GLY A 35 -12.54 -5.25 -3.15
C GLY A 35 -11.33 -6.21 -3.08
N GLU A 36 -10.11 -5.70 -3.25
CA GLU A 36 -8.88 -6.49 -3.19
C GLU A 36 -8.18 -6.38 -1.84
N LEU A 37 -7.92 -5.17 -1.37
CA LEU A 37 -7.18 -4.90 -0.13
C LEU A 37 -8.09 -4.39 0.98
N ALA A 38 -9.00 -3.49 0.68
CA ALA A 38 -9.96 -2.92 1.62
C ALA A 38 -11.27 -2.56 0.93
N ASN A 39 -12.31 -2.31 1.72
CA ASN A 39 -13.59 -1.79 1.25
C ASN A 39 -14.02 -0.54 2.05
N SER A 40 -13.72 -0.51 3.34
CA SER A 40 -14.13 0.55 4.25
C SER A 40 -12.98 0.89 5.20
N PRO A 41 -11.93 1.56 4.69
CA PRO A 41 -10.78 1.94 5.51
C PRO A 41 -11.18 2.94 6.59
N GLY A 42 -10.64 2.71 7.79
CA GLY A 42 -10.84 3.55 8.96
C GLY A 42 -9.77 4.63 9.12
N GLU A 43 -9.54 5.03 10.36
CA GLU A 43 -8.58 6.07 10.72
C GLU A 43 -7.14 5.61 10.54
N PRO A 44 -6.27 6.41 9.89
CA PRO A 44 -4.85 6.14 9.82
C PRO A 44 -4.13 6.55 11.12
N ILE A 45 -3.13 5.76 11.54
CA ILE A 45 -2.26 6.08 12.66
C ILE A 45 -0.80 5.78 12.31
N PHE A 46 0.11 6.66 12.71
CA PHE A 46 1.55 6.43 12.53
C PHE A 46 2.15 5.70 13.72
N ASP A 47 3.09 4.80 13.45
CA ASP A 47 3.92 4.19 14.47
C ASP A 47 5.07 5.14 14.86
N TYR A 48 5.02 5.64 16.08
CA TYR A 48 6.09 6.40 16.73
C TYR A 48 6.47 5.74 18.07
N SER A 49 6.42 4.41 18.10
CA SER A 49 6.71 3.63 19.31
C SER A 49 8.20 3.55 19.68
N GLY A 50 9.09 4.08 18.82
CA GLY A 50 10.55 3.94 18.98
C GLY A 50 11.02 2.53 18.65
N GLY A 51 10.38 1.88 17.66
CA GLY A 51 10.71 0.53 17.21
C GLY A 51 10.15 -0.59 18.09
N LYS A 52 9.28 -0.28 19.06
CA LYS A 52 8.70 -1.29 19.96
C LYS A 52 7.61 -2.13 19.28
N PHE A 53 7.00 -1.64 18.20
CA PHE A 53 6.00 -2.37 17.41
C PHE A 53 6.63 -3.20 16.28
N GLY A 54 7.95 -3.11 16.09
CA GLY A 54 8.69 -3.85 15.07
C GLY A 54 9.49 -2.94 14.14
N PRO A 55 9.86 -3.43 12.95
CA PRO A 55 10.79 -2.73 12.07
C PRO A 55 10.14 -1.64 11.20
N PHE A 56 8.93 -1.17 11.54
CA PHE A 56 8.13 -0.29 10.66
C PHE A 56 7.90 1.10 11.25
N GLU A 57 8.79 1.55 12.15
CA GLU A 57 8.78 2.89 12.75
C GLU A 57 8.60 3.99 11.69
N GLY A 58 7.72 4.95 11.98
CA GLY A 58 7.38 6.06 11.07
C GLY A 58 6.43 5.70 9.93
N GLN A 59 6.00 4.44 9.82
CA GLN A 59 5.00 4.03 8.84
C GLN A 59 3.58 4.15 9.39
N MET A 60 2.60 4.20 8.49
CA MET A 60 1.20 4.39 8.83
C MET A 60 0.46 3.05 8.82
N PHE A 61 -0.47 2.89 9.74
CA PHE A 61 -1.36 1.73 9.82
C PHE A 61 -2.81 2.16 9.66
N ILE A 62 -3.58 1.41 8.86
CA ILE A 62 -4.97 1.70 8.54
C ILE A 62 -5.77 0.41 8.66
N GLY A 63 -6.82 0.39 9.49
CA GLY A 63 -7.73 -0.74 9.57
C GLY A 63 -8.82 -0.68 8.52
N ASP A 64 -9.39 -1.82 8.18
CA ASP A 64 -10.58 -1.91 7.34
C ASP A 64 -11.74 -2.58 8.09
N GLN A 65 -12.89 -1.95 8.04
CA GLN A 65 -14.08 -2.43 8.74
C GLN A 65 -14.63 -3.69 8.07
N SER A 66 -14.71 -3.72 6.74
CA SER A 66 -15.34 -4.84 6.03
C SER A 66 -14.47 -6.09 5.99
N ARG A 67 -13.17 -5.94 5.83
CA ARG A 67 -12.22 -7.06 5.67
C ARG A 67 -11.59 -7.52 6.96
N SER A 68 -11.79 -6.81 8.06
CA SER A 68 -11.22 -7.15 9.38
C SER A 68 -9.70 -7.33 9.32
N ASN A 69 -9.03 -6.41 8.64
CA ASN A 69 -7.59 -6.40 8.47
C ASN A 69 -6.98 -5.05 8.86
N ILE A 70 -5.67 -5.02 8.97
CA ILE A 70 -4.85 -3.81 9.10
C ILE A 70 -3.89 -3.79 7.93
N MET A 71 -3.83 -2.66 7.25
CA MET A 71 -2.89 -2.35 6.18
C MET A 71 -1.76 -1.49 6.72
N ARG A 72 -0.59 -1.56 6.08
CA ARG A 72 0.58 -0.74 6.39
C ARG A 72 0.96 0.10 5.17
N VAL A 73 1.26 1.37 5.39
CA VAL A 73 1.63 2.34 4.34
C VAL A 73 3.01 2.91 4.62
N SER A 74 3.89 2.88 3.62
CA SER A 74 5.15 3.63 3.60
C SER A 74 5.03 4.76 2.60
N LEU A 75 5.09 6.00 3.08
CA LEU A 75 5.01 7.20 2.25
C LEU A 75 6.36 7.52 1.58
N ASP A 76 6.28 8.06 0.39
CA ASP A 76 7.40 8.53 -0.42
C ASP A 76 7.15 9.98 -0.83
N LYS A 77 8.09 10.89 -0.57
CA LYS A 77 7.93 12.31 -0.93
C LYS A 77 8.67 12.61 -2.21
N VAL A 78 7.95 12.91 -3.28
CA VAL A 78 8.50 13.17 -4.61
C VAL A 78 8.01 14.51 -5.12
N GLY A 79 8.94 15.42 -5.46
CA GLY A 79 8.59 16.77 -5.94
C GLY A 79 7.76 17.59 -4.94
N GLY A 80 7.92 17.35 -3.63
CA GLY A 80 7.19 18.04 -2.57
C GLY A 80 5.85 17.40 -2.20
N GLU A 81 5.34 16.44 -2.98
CA GLU A 81 4.07 15.75 -2.75
C GLU A 81 4.27 14.33 -2.21
N TYR A 82 3.30 13.84 -1.44
CA TYR A 82 3.32 12.48 -0.93
C TYR A 82 2.65 11.51 -1.91
N GLN A 83 3.31 10.39 -2.10
CA GLN A 83 2.81 9.18 -2.73
C GLN A 83 3.37 7.99 -1.95
N GLY A 84 3.16 6.75 -2.36
CA GLY A 84 3.77 5.65 -1.62
C GLY A 84 3.16 4.29 -1.88
N VAL A 85 3.51 3.37 -1.01
CA VAL A 85 3.15 1.96 -1.10
C VAL A 85 2.28 1.54 0.07
N ILE A 86 1.29 0.71 -0.22
CA ILE A 86 0.46 0.04 0.78
C ILE A 86 0.66 -1.47 0.72
N PHE A 87 0.63 -2.09 1.88
CA PHE A 87 0.76 -3.52 2.08
C PHE A 87 -0.42 -4.06 2.86
N ASP A 88 -0.82 -5.27 2.58
CA ASP A 88 -1.56 -6.06 3.54
C ASP A 88 -0.63 -6.41 4.72
N PHE A 89 -1.10 -6.24 5.95
CA PHE A 89 -0.23 -6.38 7.13
C PHE A 89 -0.75 -7.42 8.12
N ILE A 90 -1.94 -7.23 8.66
CA ILE A 90 -2.56 -8.19 9.59
C ILE A 90 -3.96 -8.53 9.07
N ASN A 91 -4.23 -9.81 8.94
CA ASN A 91 -5.51 -10.34 8.48
C ASN A 91 -6.23 -11.14 9.55
N ARG A 92 -7.52 -11.39 9.30
CA ARG A 92 -8.35 -12.30 10.10
C ARG A 92 -8.52 -11.85 11.56
N LEU A 93 -8.61 -10.54 11.76
CA LEU A 93 -9.05 -10.01 13.05
C LEU A 93 -10.53 -10.39 13.28
N GLN A 94 -10.97 -10.38 14.52
CA GLN A 94 -12.26 -10.98 14.88
C GLN A 94 -13.47 -10.23 14.33
N THR A 95 -13.32 -8.94 13.99
CA THR A 95 -14.34 -8.14 13.30
C THR A 95 -13.74 -6.87 12.72
N GLY A 96 -14.55 -5.98 12.15
CA GLY A 96 -14.12 -4.79 11.42
C GLY A 96 -13.28 -3.82 12.25
N CYS A 97 -12.15 -3.39 11.70
CA CYS A 97 -11.15 -2.55 12.36
C CYS A 97 -11.38 -1.08 12.00
N ILE A 98 -11.74 -0.24 12.96
CA ILE A 98 -12.11 1.17 12.71
C ILE A 98 -11.31 2.20 13.52
N ARG A 99 -10.79 1.82 14.68
CA ARG A 99 -10.00 2.70 15.55
C ARG A 99 -8.79 1.98 16.09
N HIS A 100 -7.67 2.69 16.11
CA HIS A 100 -6.40 2.16 16.56
C HIS A 100 -5.72 3.17 17.49
N VAL A 101 -4.97 2.67 18.45
CA VAL A 101 -4.11 3.50 19.31
C VAL A 101 -2.86 2.71 19.69
N PHE A 102 -1.69 3.35 19.60
CA PHE A 102 -0.48 2.80 20.16
C PHE A 102 -0.42 3.06 21.66
N ASP A 103 -0.13 2.03 22.42
CA ASP A 103 0.15 2.13 23.85
C ASP A 103 1.63 2.50 24.09
N LYS A 104 1.95 2.91 25.31
CA LYS A 104 3.32 3.26 25.73
C LYS A 104 4.31 2.10 25.63
N ASP A 105 3.82 0.86 25.71
CA ASP A 105 4.63 -0.35 25.52
C ASP A 105 4.90 -0.68 24.04
N GLY A 106 4.36 0.12 23.11
CA GLY A 106 4.49 -0.07 21.66
C GLY A 106 3.45 -1.01 21.06
N SER A 107 2.54 -1.55 21.85
CA SER A 107 1.45 -2.37 21.32
C SER A 107 0.39 -1.53 20.63
N LEU A 108 -0.28 -2.12 19.63
CA LEU A 108 -1.39 -1.51 18.91
C LEU A 108 -2.72 -2.08 19.41
N TRP A 109 -3.53 -1.25 20.05
CA TRP A 109 -4.90 -1.59 20.39
C TRP A 109 -5.81 -1.31 19.21
N VAL A 110 -6.68 -2.27 18.89
CA VAL A 110 -7.59 -2.24 17.75
C VAL A 110 -9.02 -2.34 18.25
N GLY A 111 -9.72 -1.21 18.16
CA GLY A 111 -11.16 -1.14 18.41
C GLY A 111 -11.94 -1.59 17.18
N GLN A 112 -12.91 -2.48 17.39
CA GLN A 112 -13.53 -3.26 16.34
C GLN A 112 -15.05 -3.27 16.42
N THR A 113 -15.73 -3.27 15.27
CA THR A 113 -17.18 -3.44 15.17
C THR A 113 -17.60 -4.10 13.86
N GLY A 114 -18.56 -5.00 13.93
CA GLY A 114 -19.32 -5.54 12.79
C GLY A 114 -20.74 -4.98 12.71
N ARG A 115 -21.14 -4.15 13.67
CA ARG A 115 -22.51 -3.64 13.80
C ARG A 115 -22.88 -2.73 12.64
N GLY A 116 -24.00 -3.03 12.00
CA GLY A 116 -24.59 -2.25 10.91
C GLY A 116 -23.99 -2.55 9.53
N TRP A 117 -22.78 -3.13 9.46
CA TRP A 117 -22.10 -3.50 8.23
C TRP A 117 -21.48 -4.89 8.43
N GLY A 118 -21.64 -5.79 7.49
CA GLY A 118 -20.96 -7.08 7.56
C GLY A 118 -19.44 -6.91 7.63
N SER A 119 -18.77 -7.77 8.39
CA SER A 119 -17.31 -7.85 8.43
C SER A 119 -16.84 -9.30 8.25
N ALA A 120 -15.65 -9.50 7.69
CA ALA A 120 -15.10 -10.83 7.42
C ALA A 120 -14.85 -11.62 8.71
N GLY A 121 -14.57 -10.98 9.84
CA GLY A 121 -14.32 -11.63 11.14
C GLY A 121 -15.55 -12.16 11.84
N GLY A 122 -16.75 -11.68 11.50
CA GLY A 122 -18.04 -12.23 11.93
C GLY A 122 -18.48 -11.97 13.37
N LYS A 123 -17.67 -11.31 14.21
CA LYS A 123 -18.08 -10.87 15.55
C LYS A 123 -18.77 -9.50 15.50
N GLU A 124 -19.67 -9.21 16.43
CA GLU A 124 -20.36 -7.92 16.47
C GLU A 124 -19.45 -6.78 16.90
N TYR A 125 -18.53 -7.04 17.81
CA TYR A 125 -17.58 -6.08 18.35
C TYR A 125 -16.33 -6.78 18.87
N GLY A 126 -15.29 -6.00 19.13
CA GLY A 126 -14.06 -6.54 19.71
C GLY A 126 -13.06 -5.46 20.09
N LEU A 127 -12.13 -5.90 20.91
CA LEU A 127 -10.91 -5.18 21.25
C LEU A 127 -9.76 -6.19 21.23
N GLN A 128 -8.81 -5.98 20.33
CA GLN A 128 -7.62 -6.84 20.24
C GLN A 128 -6.37 -6.01 20.41
N LYS A 129 -5.36 -6.61 21.04
CA LYS A 129 -4.03 -6.04 21.22
C LYS A 129 -3.07 -6.79 20.30
N VAL A 130 -2.38 -6.03 19.45
CA VAL A 130 -1.33 -6.53 18.56
C VAL A 130 0.01 -6.10 19.12
N MET A 131 0.93 -7.05 19.27
CA MET A 131 2.25 -6.83 19.84
C MET A 131 3.31 -7.53 18.99
N TRP A 132 4.48 -6.93 18.89
CA TRP A 132 5.68 -7.62 18.45
C TRP A 132 6.35 -8.30 19.65
N ASP A 133 6.91 -9.48 19.43
CA ASP A 133 7.62 -10.25 20.49
C ASP A 133 8.98 -9.67 20.88
N GLY A 134 9.44 -8.63 20.16
CA GLY A 134 10.72 -7.96 20.39
C GLY A 134 11.95 -8.73 19.87
N ASN A 135 11.77 -9.95 19.38
CA ASN A 135 12.88 -10.86 19.04
C ASN A 135 12.82 -11.35 17.59
N THR A 136 11.63 -11.73 17.12
CA THR A 136 11.46 -12.34 15.79
C THR A 136 11.28 -11.27 14.73
N LEU A 137 12.34 -10.96 13.99
CA LEU A 137 12.21 -10.07 12.84
C LEU A 137 11.46 -10.79 11.71
N PRO A 138 10.27 -10.32 11.30
CA PRO A 138 9.56 -10.95 10.18
C PRO A 138 10.31 -10.69 8.86
N PHE A 139 10.39 -11.67 7.96
CA PHE A 139 10.84 -11.42 6.61
C PHE A 139 9.71 -10.76 5.81
N SER A 140 9.86 -9.48 5.53
CA SER A 140 8.84 -8.64 4.92
C SER A 140 9.45 -7.63 3.95
N VAL A 141 8.66 -7.15 3.00
CA VAL A 141 9.00 -5.93 2.28
C VAL A 141 8.88 -4.77 3.26
N HIS A 142 9.99 -4.06 3.50
CA HIS A 142 10.02 -2.91 4.41
C HIS A 142 9.38 -1.70 3.77
N ASP A 143 9.83 -1.33 2.56
CA ASP A 143 9.25 -0.25 1.76
C ASP A 143 9.49 -0.43 0.26
N VAL A 144 8.83 0.41 -0.54
CA VAL A 144 9.09 0.59 -1.96
C VAL A 144 9.21 2.08 -2.21
N LYS A 145 10.33 2.52 -2.78
CA LYS A 145 10.62 3.91 -3.11
C LYS A 145 10.80 4.10 -4.59
N LEU A 146 10.31 5.22 -5.10
CA LEU A 146 10.48 5.59 -6.51
C LEU A 146 11.92 6.03 -6.77
N GLU A 147 12.48 5.53 -7.87
CA GLU A 147 13.72 6.00 -8.46
C GLU A 147 13.45 6.53 -9.89
N PRO A 148 14.36 7.27 -10.54
CA PRO A 148 14.08 7.90 -11.83
C PRO A 148 13.63 6.94 -12.94
N ASN A 149 14.06 5.69 -12.93
CA ASN A 149 13.78 4.69 -13.95
C ASN A 149 13.29 3.35 -13.37
N GLY A 150 12.66 3.38 -12.20
CA GLY A 150 12.15 2.15 -11.57
C GLY A 150 11.81 2.32 -10.10
N PHE A 151 11.90 1.20 -9.38
CA PHE A 151 11.59 1.16 -7.95
C PHE A 151 12.68 0.46 -7.17
N ARG A 152 13.03 1.01 -6.02
CA ARG A 152 13.84 0.34 -5.00
C ARG A 152 12.93 -0.32 -3.98
N VAL A 153 13.05 -1.62 -3.86
CA VAL A 153 12.32 -2.44 -2.87
C VAL A 153 13.29 -2.81 -1.76
N ALA A 154 13.01 -2.42 -0.53
CA ALA A 154 13.78 -2.78 0.65
C ALA A 154 13.09 -3.90 1.43
N PHE A 155 13.88 -4.79 2.03
CA PHE A 155 13.44 -5.92 2.81
C PHE A 155 13.97 -5.84 4.24
N THR A 156 13.27 -6.43 5.19
CA THR A 156 13.68 -6.48 6.58
C THR A 156 14.86 -7.42 6.81
N LYS A 157 15.04 -8.45 5.98
CA LYS A 157 16.15 -9.42 5.98
C LYS A 157 16.81 -9.52 4.61
N PRO A 158 18.05 -10.01 4.51
CA PRO A 158 18.69 -10.26 3.21
C PRO A 158 17.93 -11.30 2.38
N VAL A 159 17.74 -11.00 1.10
CA VAL A 159 17.12 -11.91 0.13
C VAL A 159 18.13 -12.91 -0.45
N ASN A 160 17.65 -14.04 -0.90
CA ASN A 160 18.43 -14.97 -1.71
C ASN A 160 18.79 -14.29 -3.04
N ARG A 161 20.09 -14.09 -3.28
CA ARG A 161 20.60 -13.33 -4.43
C ARG A 161 20.28 -13.97 -5.78
N MET A 162 20.22 -15.29 -5.84
CA MET A 162 19.89 -16.00 -7.10
C MET A 162 18.44 -15.73 -7.46
N LEU A 163 17.52 -15.92 -6.52
CA LEU A 163 16.11 -15.63 -6.73
C LEU A 163 15.84 -14.15 -7.02
N ALA A 164 16.53 -13.27 -6.31
CA ALA A 164 16.36 -11.82 -6.44
C ALA A 164 16.97 -11.21 -7.71
N LYS A 165 17.84 -11.92 -8.43
CA LYS A 165 18.38 -11.47 -9.73
C LYS A 165 17.49 -11.83 -10.92
N ASP A 166 16.61 -12.81 -10.77
CA ASP A 166 15.68 -13.20 -11.84
C ASP A 166 14.50 -12.23 -11.90
N SER A 167 14.42 -11.46 -12.98
CA SER A 167 13.33 -10.50 -13.23
C SER A 167 11.95 -11.16 -13.22
N ASN A 168 11.83 -12.44 -13.60
CA ASN A 168 10.56 -13.17 -13.62
C ASN A 168 9.99 -13.44 -12.22
N ASN A 169 10.79 -13.25 -11.17
CA ASN A 169 10.33 -13.34 -9.79
C ASN A 169 9.68 -12.04 -9.28
N PHE A 170 9.65 -10.99 -10.11
CA PHE A 170 9.01 -9.71 -9.83
C PHE A 170 7.96 -9.42 -10.91
N GLN A 171 6.77 -9.97 -10.75
CA GLN A 171 5.65 -9.64 -11.62
C GLN A 171 4.98 -8.36 -11.13
N VAL A 172 4.64 -7.47 -12.06
CA VAL A 172 4.00 -6.19 -11.74
C VAL A 172 2.79 -6.00 -12.62
N ASP A 173 1.62 -5.81 -12.01
CA ASP A 173 0.42 -5.35 -12.69
C ASP A 173 0.30 -3.83 -12.51
N ARG A 174 0.09 -3.10 -13.60
CA ARG A 174 -0.09 -1.65 -13.60
C ARG A 174 -1.46 -1.29 -14.14
N TRP A 175 -2.15 -0.36 -13.47
CA TRP A 175 -3.44 0.17 -13.92
C TRP A 175 -3.65 1.60 -13.43
N GLY A 176 -4.66 2.28 -13.97
CA GLY A 176 -5.19 3.54 -13.47
C GLY A 176 -6.61 3.41 -12.94
N TYR A 177 -7.09 4.49 -12.37
CA TYR A 177 -8.48 4.66 -11.99
C TYR A 177 -9.06 5.90 -12.68
N HIS A 178 -10.34 5.84 -13.04
CA HIS A 178 -11.07 7.03 -13.45
C HIS A 178 -11.70 7.70 -12.22
N TYR A 179 -11.59 9.02 -12.18
CA TYR A 179 -12.39 9.79 -11.25
C TYR A 179 -13.82 9.87 -11.80
N HIS A 180 -14.79 9.29 -11.07
CA HIS A 180 -16.20 9.31 -11.47
C HIS A 180 -17.10 9.19 -10.23
N PRO A 181 -18.40 9.52 -10.34
CA PRO A 181 -19.33 9.60 -9.20
C PRO A 181 -19.75 8.24 -8.61
N ARG A 182 -19.50 7.14 -9.31
CA ARG A 182 -19.91 5.81 -8.86
C ARG A 182 -19.00 5.34 -7.71
N TYR A 183 -19.57 4.56 -6.81
CA TYR A 183 -18.82 3.93 -5.73
C TYR A 183 -17.77 2.96 -6.29
N GLY A 184 -16.51 3.22 -5.97
CA GLY A 184 -15.37 2.49 -6.50
C GLY A 184 -15.11 2.79 -7.99
N SER A 185 -13.88 2.73 -8.44
CA SER A 185 -13.51 2.83 -9.85
C SER A 185 -13.05 1.48 -10.39
N PRO A 186 -13.46 1.09 -11.60
CA PRO A 186 -12.83 -0.05 -12.25
C PRO A 186 -11.36 0.24 -12.53
N LYS A 187 -10.54 -0.80 -12.50
CA LYS A 187 -9.16 -0.73 -12.98
C LYS A 187 -9.16 -0.54 -14.49
N VAL A 188 -8.46 0.48 -14.99
CA VAL A 188 -8.38 0.78 -16.42
C VAL A 188 -6.95 0.74 -16.93
N GLY A 189 -6.76 0.36 -18.19
CA GLY A 189 -5.43 0.29 -18.79
C GLY A 189 -4.50 -0.72 -18.10
N ASN A 190 -5.02 -1.89 -17.77
CA ASN A 190 -4.26 -2.95 -17.12
C ASN A 190 -3.11 -3.44 -18.02
N VAL A 191 -1.90 -3.42 -17.49
CA VAL A 191 -0.70 -3.92 -18.18
C VAL A 191 0.11 -4.78 -17.22
N LYS A 192 0.56 -5.96 -17.70
CA LYS A 192 1.53 -6.80 -16.98
C LYS A 192 2.93 -6.38 -17.37
N LEU A 193 3.78 -6.18 -16.38
CA LEU A 193 5.17 -5.76 -16.54
C LEU A 193 6.10 -6.75 -15.85
N VAL A 194 7.29 -6.86 -16.40
CA VAL A 194 8.43 -7.53 -15.78
C VAL A 194 9.58 -6.52 -15.79
N PRO A 195 10.37 -6.38 -14.72
CA PRO A 195 11.52 -5.48 -14.72
C PRO A 195 12.49 -5.82 -15.86
N LYS A 196 12.98 -4.81 -16.55
CA LYS A 196 14.01 -4.96 -17.60
C LYS A 196 15.32 -5.49 -17.01
N LYS A 197 15.62 -5.09 -15.79
CA LYS A 197 16.81 -5.46 -15.04
C LYS A 197 16.53 -5.41 -13.55
N VAL A 198 17.13 -6.34 -12.80
CA VAL A 198 17.14 -6.32 -11.34
C VAL A 198 18.57 -6.19 -10.84
N THR A 199 18.81 -5.23 -9.95
CA THR A 199 20.10 -5.04 -9.30
C THR A 199 19.93 -5.24 -7.79
N VAL A 200 20.66 -6.20 -7.24
CA VAL A 200 20.64 -6.53 -5.80
C VAL A 200 21.72 -5.73 -5.08
N SER A 201 21.39 -5.07 -3.96
CA SER A 201 22.35 -4.33 -3.13
C SER A 201 23.45 -5.23 -2.54
N LYS A 202 24.55 -4.61 -2.08
CA LYS A 202 25.68 -5.35 -1.49
C LYS A 202 25.27 -6.21 -0.28
N ASP A 203 24.41 -5.70 0.57
CA ASP A 203 23.90 -6.37 1.77
C ASP A 203 22.71 -7.31 1.49
N ALA A 204 22.26 -7.37 0.26
CA ALA A 204 21.08 -8.11 -0.21
C ALA A 204 19.77 -7.69 0.50
N LYS A 205 19.73 -6.54 1.17
CA LYS A 205 18.51 -6.04 1.82
C LYS A 205 17.66 -5.16 0.92
N SER A 206 18.10 -4.88 -0.30
CA SER A 206 17.26 -4.20 -1.30
C SER A 206 17.54 -4.68 -2.71
N VAL A 207 16.53 -4.49 -3.55
CA VAL A 207 16.64 -4.66 -5.00
C VAL A 207 16.19 -3.40 -5.70
N PHE A 208 16.84 -3.07 -6.81
CA PHE A 208 16.37 -2.06 -7.74
C PHE A 208 15.76 -2.74 -8.95
N LEU A 209 14.51 -2.40 -9.24
CA LEU A 209 13.71 -2.92 -10.35
C LEU A 209 13.64 -1.85 -11.44
N GLU A 210 14.44 -1.99 -12.50
CA GLU A 210 14.39 -1.10 -13.64
C GLU A 210 13.18 -1.42 -14.51
N MET A 211 12.30 -0.44 -14.72
CA MET A 211 11.09 -0.60 -15.52
C MET A 211 10.53 0.73 -16.04
N SER A 212 9.62 0.64 -17.01
CA SER A 212 8.92 1.81 -17.52
C SER A 212 7.94 2.35 -16.48
N LEU A 213 8.02 3.65 -16.26
CA LEU A 213 7.19 4.39 -15.32
C LEU A 213 6.15 5.24 -16.04
N GLU A 214 4.96 5.30 -15.49
CA GLU A 214 3.85 6.12 -15.97
C GLU A 214 3.13 6.73 -14.77
N LYS A 215 3.00 8.07 -14.74
CA LYS A 215 2.30 8.79 -13.67
C LYS A 215 0.80 8.46 -13.66
N ASN A 216 0.15 8.71 -12.53
CA ASN A 216 -1.27 8.45 -12.29
C ASN A 216 -1.63 6.96 -12.46
N ARG A 217 -0.74 6.08 -11.97
CA ARG A 217 -0.92 4.63 -12.01
C ARG A 217 -0.64 3.99 -10.65
N VAL A 218 -1.29 2.86 -10.44
CA VAL A 218 -0.98 1.93 -9.35
C VAL A 218 -0.15 0.79 -9.91
N TYR A 219 0.93 0.44 -9.22
CA TYR A 219 1.80 -0.68 -9.52
C TYR A 219 1.66 -1.73 -8.41
N LYS A 220 1.07 -2.87 -8.75
CA LYS A 220 0.98 -4.02 -7.84
C LYS A 220 2.15 -4.95 -8.09
N PHE A 221 3.02 -5.05 -7.12
CA PHE A 221 4.14 -5.99 -7.12
C PHE A 221 3.70 -7.33 -6.55
N ASN A 222 4.20 -8.42 -7.15
CA ASN A 222 4.07 -9.78 -6.65
C ASN A 222 5.47 -10.33 -6.34
N PHE A 223 5.73 -10.65 -5.07
CA PHE A 223 7.01 -11.12 -4.54
C PHE A 223 6.96 -12.58 -4.08
N GLN A 224 5.97 -13.37 -4.50
CA GLN A 224 5.76 -14.74 -4.00
C GLN A 224 6.97 -15.67 -4.12
N LYS A 225 7.86 -15.41 -5.08
CA LYS A 225 9.06 -16.23 -5.29
C LYS A 225 10.31 -15.71 -4.56
N ILE A 226 10.19 -14.61 -3.82
CA ILE A 226 11.31 -14.01 -3.08
C ILE A 226 11.39 -14.64 -1.70
N GLN A 227 12.57 -15.14 -1.36
CA GLN A 227 12.88 -15.81 -0.11
C GLN A 227 14.23 -15.33 0.44
N THR A 228 14.49 -15.58 1.72
CA THR A 228 15.84 -15.46 2.30
C THR A 228 16.75 -16.59 1.80
N GLN A 229 18.03 -16.56 2.17
CA GLN A 229 18.97 -17.64 1.87
C GLN A 229 18.57 -18.95 2.58
N GLU A 230 17.90 -18.87 3.71
CA GLU A 230 17.38 -19.99 4.51
C GLU A 230 15.99 -20.45 4.07
N ASN A 231 15.50 -19.99 2.90
CA ASN A 231 14.18 -20.29 2.33
C ASN A 231 12.98 -19.79 3.15
N GLU A 232 13.18 -18.77 4.00
CA GLU A 232 12.06 -18.10 4.64
C GLU A 232 11.28 -17.28 3.61
N SER A 233 9.98 -17.48 3.52
CA SER A 233 9.10 -16.73 2.62
C SER A 233 8.66 -15.40 3.23
N LEU A 234 8.35 -14.42 2.39
CA LEU A 234 7.77 -13.15 2.83
C LEU A 234 6.45 -13.38 3.56
N VAL A 235 6.24 -12.65 4.65
CA VAL A 235 4.95 -12.65 5.37
C VAL A 235 3.84 -12.10 4.47
N ASN A 236 4.14 -11.07 3.69
CA ASN A 236 3.23 -10.44 2.74
C ASN A 236 3.86 -10.44 1.35
N HIS A 237 3.15 -11.00 0.38
CA HIS A 237 3.67 -11.21 -0.98
C HIS A 237 3.37 -10.06 -1.95
N PHE A 238 2.49 -9.14 -1.57
CA PHE A 238 2.03 -8.08 -2.47
C PHE A 238 2.28 -6.69 -1.89
N ALA A 239 2.53 -5.75 -2.78
CA ALA A 239 2.61 -4.33 -2.49
C ALA A 239 1.96 -3.52 -3.61
N TRP A 240 1.27 -2.43 -3.27
CA TRP A 240 0.62 -1.54 -4.25
C TRP A 240 1.19 -0.15 -4.11
N TYR A 241 1.99 0.28 -5.08
CA TYR A 241 2.58 1.61 -5.11
C TYR A 241 1.74 2.55 -5.96
N THR A 242 1.32 3.67 -5.41
CA THR A 242 0.67 4.77 -6.14
C THR A 242 1.72 5.71 -6.68
N LEU A 243 1.80 5.86 -7.99
CA LEU A 243 2.73 6.75 -8.66
C LEU A 243 1.98 7.95 -9.24
N ASN A 244 2.03 9.08 -8.56
CA ASN A 244 1.43 10.34 -8.99
C ASN A 244 2.46 11.26 -9.67
N ARG A 245 3.70 11.26 -9.19
CA ARG A 245 4.80 12.09 -9.65
C ARG A 245 6.00 11.25 -10.04
N LEU A 246 6.63 11.56 -11.15
CA LEU A 246 7.91 10.98 -11.54
C LEU A 246 9.06 11.70 -10.81
N LYS A 247 10.10 10.95 -10.48
CA LYS A 247 11.34 11.47 -9.91
C LYS A 247 12.26 11.89 -11.05
N SER A 248 12.70 13.13 -11.04
CA SER A 248 13.69 13.60 -12.02
C SER A 248 15.03 12.87 -11.83
N PRO A 249 15.77 12.60 -12.90
CA PRO A 249 17.17 12.20 -12.77
C PRO A 249 17.94 13.24 -11.97
N SER A 250 18.73 12.82 -11.01
CA SER A 250 19.66 13.65 -10.24
C SER A 250 20.88 13.99 -11.07
#